data_60217e96522a3455338af5c38be5997c
#
_entry.id   60217e96522a3455338af5c38be5997c
#
_cell.length_a   1.000
_cell.length_b   1.000
_cell.length_c   1.000
_cell.angle_alpha   90.00
_cell.angle_beta   90.00
_cell.angle_gamma   90.00
#
_symmetry.space_group_name_H-M   'P 1'
#
loop_
_entity.id
_entity.type
_entity.pdbx_description
1 polymer ?
#
loop_
_entity_poly.entity_id
_entity_poly.type
_entity_poly.pdbx_seq_one_letter_code
_entity_poly.pdbx_strand_id
1 'polypeptide(L)'
;MSITQCAAELCAKARSEGRDTLLEPELYSLLAEGGVPVPANFMVTPDAMAVAAIAGAPRLPGSRVVVKVVSPAITHKTEMGGVRFVENTPEAISEACTGIIQAVTERGGPELAATVRGLMVSEMVPVGHDISSQLFAGMRFSPDVGPVLAFGFGGLEAEELAARFRDGQGVVLMSPLVMTPEQMLCKFRKSFVYRKLAGLTRGGARQVSDEELMKVFEFFIDLAVNFSNQPGTGWLVKDFEVNPFFVSEGRLVAVDAFMRFCPELVVERVCDLEKTHTLLHPKTVAIMGASSKGINVGRIILANLLKKGFPDRKSV
;
A
#
# COMPACT_ATOMS: atom_id res chain seq x y z
N MET A 1 3.41 15.81 -15.45
CA MET A 1 2.01 15.86 -14.89
C MET A 1 2.14 15.70 -13.39
N SER A 2 1.26 16.27 -12.57
CA SER A 2 1.35 15.99 -11.13
C SER A 2 0.75 14.61 -10.82
N ILE A 3 1.23 13.97 -9.74
CA ILE A 3 0.69 12.68 -9.27
C ILE A 3 -0.83 12.77 -9.03
N THR A 4 -1.30 13.90 -8.51
CA THR A 4 -2.73 14.16 -8.25
C THR A 4 -3.53 14.16 -9.55
N GLN A 5 -3.05 14.83 -10.59
CA GLN A 5 -3.72 14.85 -11.90
C GLN A 5 -3.70 13.46 -12.53
N CYS A 6 -2.56 12.77 -12.52
CA CYS A 6 -2.43 11.41 -13.05
C CYS A 6 -3.42 10.45 -12.37
N ALA A 7 -3.46 10.42 -11.03
CA ALA A 7 -4.37 9.56 -10.29
C ALA A 7 -5.83 9.89 -10.56
N ALA A 8 -6.22 11.17 -10.62
CA ALA A 8 -7.60 11.58 -10.89
C ALA A 8 -8.05 11.16 -12.31
N GLU A 9 -7.21 11.34 -13.32
CA GLU A 9 -7.49 10.92 -14.70
C GLU A 9 -7.63 9.38 -14.81
N LEU A 10 -6.74 8.62 -14.14
CA LEU A 10 -6.82 7.17 -14.09
C LEU A 10 -8.09 6.67 -13.39
N CYS A 11 -8.48 7.28 -12.26
CA CYS A 11 -9.72 6.96 -11.55
C CYS A 11 -10.95 7.27 -12.43
N ALA A 12 -10.97 8.43 -13.10
CA ALA A 12 -12.06 8.81 -13.99
C ALA A 12 -12.20 7.84 -15.18
N LYS A 13 -11.09 7.46 -15.81
CA LYS A 13 -11.04 6.44 -16.87
C LYS A 13 -11.57 5.10 -16.37
N ALA A 14 -11.01 4.59 -15.27
CA ALA A 14 -11.44 3.31 -14.69
C ALA A 14 -12.94 3.32 -14.35
N ARG A 15 -13.43 4.42 -13.79
CA ARG A 15 -14.86 4.57 -13.49
C ARG A 15 -15.75 4.57 -14.73
N SER A 16 -15.32 5.20 -15.83
CA SER A 16 -16.05 5.16 -17.12
C SER A 16 -16.14 3.75 -17.69
N GLU A 17 -15.21 2.88 -17.33
CA GLU A 17 -15.18 1.45 -17.69
C GLU A 17 -15.93 0.56 -16.66
N GLY A 18 -16.59 1.15 -15.65
CA GLY A 18 -17.32 0.43 -14.61
C GLY A 18 -16.44 -0.20 -13.53
N ARG A 19 -15.17 0.23 -13.41
CA ARG A 19 -14.21 -0.28 -12.42
C ARG A 19 -14.12 0.64 -11.20
N ASP A 20 -13.81 0.07 -10.05
CA ASP A 20 -13.43 0.75 -8.81
C ASP A 20 -11.99 0.43 -8.38
N THR A 21 -11.25 -0.23 -9.28
CA THR A 21 -9.84 -0.58 -9.12
C THR A 21 -9.04 -0.13 -10.33
N LEU A 22 -7.76 0.23 -10.12
CA LEU A 22 -6.82 0.46 -11.19
C LEU A 22 -6.15 -0.86 -11.62
N LEU A 23 -5.84 -0.95 -12.91
CA LEU A 23 -5.06 -2.06 -13.45
C LEU A 23 -3.57 -1.87 -13.14
N GLU A 24 -2.80 -2.95 -13.06
CA GLU A 24 -1.37 -2.90 -12.70
C GLU A 24 -0.54 -1.97 -13.61
N PRO A 25 -0.72 -1.93 -14.96
CA PRO A 25 -0.03 -0.95 -15.81
C PRO A 25 -0.39 0.51 -15.49
N GLU A 26 -1.66 0.76 -15.10
CA GLU A 26 -2.11 2.10 -14.67
C GLU A 26 -1.44 2.50 -13.35
N LEU A 27 -1.29 1.54 -12.43
CA LEU A 27 -0.59 1.72 -11.16
C LEU A 27 0.92 1.95 -11.36
N TYR A 28 1.55 1.26 -12.30
CA TYR A 28 2.95 1.49 -12.63
C TYR A 28 3.17 2.91 -13.18
N SER A 29 2.23 3.39 -14.00
CA SER A 29 2.28 4.78 -14.50
C SER A 29 2.15 5.80 -13.36
N LEU A 30 1.23 5.54 -12.40
CA LEU A 30 1.04 6.39 -11.23
C LEU A 30 2.25 6.41 -10.30
N LEU A 31 2.82 5.24 -10.02
CA LEU A 31 4.02 5.09 -9.17
C LEU A 31 5.22 5.80 -9.80
N ALA A 32 5.43 5.61 -11.11
CA ALA A 32 6.51 6.26 -11.85
C ALA A 32 6.38 7.79 -11.87
N GLU A 33 5.15 8.33 -12.06
CA GLU A 33 4.89 9.77 -11.99
C GLU A 33 5.19 10.34 -10.59
N GLY A 34 4.95 9.54 -9.54
CA GLY A 34 5.31 9.86 -8.15
C GLY A 34 6.77 9.60 -7.78
N GLY A 35 7.63 9.27 -8.75
CA GLY A 35 9.06 9.03 -8.53
C GLY A 35 9.38 7.69 -7.85
N VAL A 36 8.40 6.79 -7.73
CA VAL A 36 8.61 5.43 -7.21
C VAL A 36 9.01 4.50 -8.36
N PRO A 37 10.17 3.84 -8.27
CA PRO A 37 10.64 2.94 -9.32
C PRO A 37 9.70 1.76 -9.57
N VAL A 38 9.47 1.45 -10.84
CA VAL A 38 8.74 0.27 -11.31
C VAL A 38 9.58 -0.49 -12.35
N PRO A 39 9.36 -1.79 -12.57
CA PRO A 39 10.03 -2.52 -13.62
C PRO A 39 9.71 -1.95 -15.00
N ALA A 40 10.67 -1.98 -15.91
CA ALA A 40 10.41 -1.73 -17.32
C ALA A 40 9.37 -2.74 -17.82
N ASN A 41 8.37 -2.28 -18.57
CA ASN A 41 7.25 -3.14 -18.96
C ASN A 41 6.60 -2.68 -20.28
N PHE A 42 5.84 -3.59 -20.89
CA PHE A 42 4.94 -3.29 -22.00
C PHE A 42 3.71 -4.21 -21.96
N MET A 43 2.65 -3.80 -22.63
CA MET A 43 1.42 -4.57 -22.74
C MET A 43 1.36 -5.36 -24.04
N VAL A 44 0.87 -6.61 -23.93
CA VAL A 44 0.50 -7.47 -25.05
C VAL A 44 -1.03 -7.62 -25.01
N THR A 45 -1.71 -7.11 -26.01
CA THR A 45 -3.15 -7.29 -26.14
C THR A 45 -3.48 -8.69 -26.68
N PRO A 46 -4.71 -9.23 -26.46
CA PRO A 46 -5.05 -10.58 -26.91
C PRO A 46 -4.87 -10.82 -28.41
N ASP A 47 -5.00 -9.79 -29.22
CA ASP A 47 -4.80 -9.83 -30.69
C ASP A 47 -3.32 -9.68 -31.12
N ALA A 48 -2.43 -9.29 -30.19
CA ALA A 48 -1.00 -9.05 -30.45
C ALA A 48 -0.08 -10.12 -29.83
N MET A 49 -0.57 -11.30 -29.48
CA MET A 49 0.23 -12.37 -28.85
C MET A 49 1.13 -13.14 -29.84
N ALA A 50 1.04 -12.87 -31.13
CA ALA A 50 1.89 -13.50 -32.12
C ALA A 50 3.38 -13.08 -31.93
N VAL A 51 4.31 -14.00 -32.16
CA VAL A 51 5.77 -13.79 -32.03
C VAL A 51 6.24 -12.52 -32.78
N ALA A 52 5.74 -12.30 -34.01
CA ALA A 52 6.11 -11.13 -34.81
C ALA A 52 5.69 -9.80 -34.17
N ALA A 53 4.53 -9.75 -33.50
CA ALA A 53 4.06 -8.56 -32.80
C ALA A 53 4.92 -8.30 -31.56
N ILE A 54 5.25 -9.33 -30.79
CA ILE A 54 6.09 -9.24 -29.61
C ILE A 54 7.54 -8.86 -29.98
N ALA A 55 8.05 -9.34 -31.10
CA ALA A 55 9.38 -8.97 -31.59
C ALA A 55 9.51 -7.47 -31.93
N GLY A 56 8.40 -6.80 -32.24
CA GLY A 56 8.32 -5.34 -32.46
C GLY A 56 8.18 -4.51 -31.17
N ALA A 57 7.99 -5.14 -30.02
CA ALA A 57 7.83 -4.46 -28.72
C ALA A 57 9.16 -3.92 -28.19
N PRO A 58 9.15 -2.96 -27.23
CA PRO A 58 10.35 -2.48 -26.56
C PRO A 58 11.13 -3.62 -25.92
N ARG A 59 12.46 -3.63 -26.12
CA ARG A 59 13.32 -4.65 -25.51
C ARG A 59 13.50 -4.37 -24.03
N LEU A 60 13.11 -5.34 -23.18
CA LEU A 60 13.30 -5.25 -21.74
C LEU A 60 14.73 -5.66 -21.33
N PRO A 61 15.23 -5.16 -20.18
CA PRO A 61 16.51 -5.57 -19.61
C PRO A 61 16.50 -7.05 -19.20
N GLY A 62 17.69 -7.63 -19.11
CA GLY A 62 17.91 -8.98 -18.59
C GLY A 62 17.55 -10.12 -19.53
N SER A 63 17.92 -11.34 -19.12
CA SER A 63 17.69 -12.58 -19.89
C SER A 63 16.32 -13.21 -19.61
N ARG A 64 15.63 -12.80 -18.57
CA ARG A 64 14.31 -13.30 -18.18
C ARG A 64 13.34 -12.14 -17.92
N VAL A 65 12.07 -12.44 -18.14
CA VAL A 65 10.95 -11.52 -17.92
C VAL A 65 9.82 -12.21 -17.15
N VAL A 66 8.93 -11.41 -16.59
CA VAL A 66 7.70 -11.85 -15.95
C VAL A 66 6.53 -11.48 -16.83
N VAL A 67 5.69 -12.45 -17.20
CA VAL A 67 4.43 -12.22 -17.92
C VAL A 67 3.28 -12.36 -16.94
N LYS A 68 2.44 -11.34 -16.83
CA LYS A 68 1.34 -11.27 -15.87
C LYS A 68 0.01 -10.98 -16.57
N VAL A 69 -1.04 -11.67 -16.16
CA VAL A 69 -2.40 -11.34 -16.63
C VAL A 69 -2.85 -9.98 -16.08
N VAL A 70 -3.48 -9.19 -16.93
CA VAL A 70 -4.11 -7.91 -16.57
C VAL A 70 -5.62 -8.04 -16.72
N SER A 71 -6.32 -8.04 -15.59
CA SER A 71 -7.77 -8.16 -15.53
C SER A 71 -8.31 -7.47 -14.27
N PRO A 72 -9.42 -6.74 -14.33
CA PRO A 72 -10.04 -6.15 -13.14
C PRO A 72 -10.69 -7.19 -12.21
N ALA A 73 -10.93 -8.41 -12.70
CA ALA A 73 -11.61 -9.47 -11.97
C ALA A 73 -10.64 -10.50 -11.36
N ILE A 74 -9.32 -10.45 -11.70
CA ILE A 74 -8.32 -11.40 -11.22
C ILE A 74 -7.39 -10.69 -10.23
N THR A 75 -7.67 -10.85 -8.93
CA THR A 75 -6.86 -10.29 -7.84
C THR A 75 -5.70 -11.21 -7.45
N HIS A 76 -5.92 -12.53 -7.41
CA HIS A 76 -4.93 -13.55 -7.07
C HIS A 76 -4.33 -14.18 -8.32
N LYS A 77 -3.50 -13.41 -9.05
CA LYS A 77 -2.94 -13.80 -10.35
C LYS A 77 -2.19 -15.12 -10.31
N THR A 78 -1.38 -15.35 -9.28
CA THR A 78 -0.55 -16.57 -9.14
C THR A 78 -1.41 -17.83 -8.99
N GLU A 79 -2.45 -17.80 -8.18
CA GLU A 79 -3.38 -18.92 -7.98
C GLU A 79 -4.15 -19.28 -9.25
N MET A 80 -4.44 -18.28 -10.08
CA MET A 80 -5.10 -18.45 -11.37
C MET A 80 -4.15 -18.88 -12.49
N GLY A 81 -2.83 -19.09 -12.21
CA GLY A 81 -1.82 -19.37 -13.22
C GLY A 81 -1.54 -18.18 -14.14
N GLY A 82 -1.89 -16.98 -13.67
CA GLY A 82 -1.78 -15.70 -14.39
C GLY A 82 -0.39 -15.07 -14.36
N VAL A 83 0.63 -15.75 -13.83
CA VAL A 83 2.02 -15.26 -13.77
C VAL A 83 2.96 -16.35 -14.29
N ARG A 84 3.87 -15.98 -15.20
CA ARG A 84 4.94 -16.87 -15.70
C ARG A 84 6.27 -16.14 -15.77
N PHE A 85 7.34 -16.87 -15.42
CA PHE A 85 8.72 -16.42 -15.51
C PHE A 85 9.38 -17.15 -16.68
N VAL A 86 9.74 -16.40 -17.74
CA VAL A 86 10.24 -16.97 -19.00
C VAL A 86 11.50 -16.28 -19.49
N GLU A 87 12.16 -16.85 -20.47
CA GLU A 87 13.26 -16.21 -21.17
C GLU A 87 12.77 -14.97 -21.92
N ASN A 88 13.61 -13.94 -22.00
CA ASN A 88 13.30 -12.69 -22.67
C ASN A 88 13.47 -12.84 -24.20
N THR A 89 12.65 -13.75 -24.77
CA THR A 89 12.58 -13.98 -26.22
C THR A 89 11.11 -13.87 -26.69
N PRO A 90 10.87 -13.38 -27.91
CA PRO A 90 9.51 -13.27 -28.42
C PRO A 90 8.73 -14.59 -28.42
N GLU A 91 9.40 -15.72 -28.67
CA GLU A 91 8.83 -17.06 -28.69
C GLU A 91 8.35 -17.47 -27.28
N ALA A 92 9.23 -17.36 -26.28
CA ALA A 92 8.90 -17.71 -24.89
C ALA A 92 7.80 -16.82 -24.32
N ILE A 93 7.82 -15.53 -24.64
CA ILE A 93 6.77 -14.57 -24.21
C ILE A 93 5.43 -14.92 -24.87
N SER A 94 5.40 -15.23 -26.18
CA SER A 94 4.19 -15.63 -26.92
C SER A 94 3.57 -16.92 -26.35
N GLU A 95 4.40 -17.92 -26.07
CA GLU A 95 3.98 -19.17 -25.43
C GLU A 95 3.43 -18.92 -24.02
N ALA A 96 4.10 -18.08 -23.25
CA ALA A 96 3.64 -17.70 -21.90
C ALA A 96 2.29 -16.98 -21.95
N CYS A 97 2.10 -16.04 -22.87
CA CYS A 97 0.83 -15.34 -23.06
C CYS A 97 -0.31 -16.32 -23.35
N THR A 98 -0.12 -17.21 -24.32
CA THR A 98 -1.10 -18.24 -24.67
C THR A 98 -1.43 -19.15 -23.49
N GLY A 99 -0.39 -19.64 -22.81
CA GLY A 99 -0.59 -20.54 -21.67
C GLY A 99 -1.18 -19.88 -20.42
N ILE A 100 -1.03 -18.56 -20.24
CA ILE A 100 -1.74 -17.82 -19.17
C ILE A 100 -3.22 -17.73 -19.48
N ILE A 101 -3.60 -17.37 -20.72
CA ILE A 101 -5.01 -17.31 -21.13
C ILE A 101 -5.68 -18.67 -20.97
N GLN A 102 -4.99 -19.73 -21.39
CA GLN A 102 -5.49 -21.11 -21.21
C GLN A 102 -5.69 -21.43 -19.71
N ALA A 103 -4.70 -21.18 -18.86
CA ALA A 103 -4.77 -21.46 -17.42
C ALA A 103 -5.94 -20.68 -16.75
N VAL A 104 -6.12 -19.41 -17.10
CA VAL A 104 -7.22 -18.58 -16.59
C VAL A 104 -8.56 -19.14 -17.06
N THR A 105 -8.67 -19.59 -18.32
CA THR A 105 -9.89 -20.21 -18.85
C THR A 105 -10.22 -21.53 -18.15
N GLU A 106 -9.23 -22.39 -17.94
CA GLU A 106 -9.39 -23.67 -17.28
C GLU A 106 -9.79 -23.55 -15.81
N ARG A 107 -9.23 -22.59 -15.09
CA ARG A 107 -9.44 -22.40 -13.64
C ARG A 107 -10.63 -21.50 -13.31
N GLY A 108 -10.86 -20.47 -14.10
CA GLY A 108 -11.88 -19.45 -13.84
C GLY A 108 -13.06 -19.46 -14.80
N GLY A 109 -13.01 -20.28 -15.85
CA GLY A 109 -14.03 -20.36 -16.87
C GLY A 109 -13.95 -19.25 -17.94
N PRO A 110 -14.74 -19.38 -19.02
CA PRO A 110 -14.71 -18.44 -20.14
C PRO A 110 -15.15 -17.01 -19.76
N GLU A 111 -16.04 -16.88 -18.78
CA GLU A 111 -16.51 -15.57 -18.32
C GLU A 111 -15.37 -14.76 -17.68
N LEU A 112 -14.55 -15.41 -16.82
CA LEU A 112 -13.39 -14.76 -16.21
C LEU A 112 -12.32 -14.45 -17.26
N ALA A 113 -12.06 -15.36 -18.19
CA ALA A 113 -11.12 -15.15 -19.29
C ALA A 113 -11.53 -13.95 -20.17
N ALA A 114 -12.82 -13.73 -20.38
CA ALA A 114 -13.33 -12.57 -21.14
C ALA A 114 -13.07 -11.22 -20.44
N THR A 115 -12.74 -11.21 -19.15
CA THR A 115 -12.36 -9.99 -18.42
C THR A 115 -10.90 -9.58 -18.63
N VAL A 116 -10.08 -10.45 -19.24
CA VAL A 116 -8.66 -10.18 -19.48
C VAL A 116 -8.50 -9.05 -20.50
N ARG A 117 -7.80 -8.00 -20.08
CA ARG A 117 -7.51 -6.81 -20.92
C ARG A 117 -6.21 -6.95 -21.70
N GLY A 118 -5.33 -7.86 -21.28
CA GLY A 118 -4.05 -8.15 -21.89
C GLY A 118 -3.12 -8.85 -20.92
N LEU A 119 -1.87 -8.99 -21.35
CA LEU A 119 -0.75 -9.51 -20.58
C LEU A 119 0.29 -8.39 -20.43
N MET A 120 0.77 -8.16 -19.22
CA MET A 120 1.90 -7.25 -18.98
C MET A 120 3.19 -8.06 -18.95
N VAL A 121 4.11 -7.71 -19.82
CA VAL A 121 5.47 -8.25 -19.81
C VAL A 121 6.35 -7.27 -19.07
N SER A 122 6.98 -7.72 -18.00
CA SER A 122 7.80 -6.88 -17.12
C SER A 122 9.21 -7.42 -16.99
N GLU A 123 10.16 -6.53 -16.86
CA GLU A 123 11.51 -6.85 -16.42
C GLU A 123 11.49 -7.71 -15.16
N MET A 124 12.36 -8.72 -15.12
CA MET A 124 12.59 -9.51 -13.91
C MET A 124 13.58 -8.76 -13.00
N VAL A 125 13.07 -8.05 -12.01
CA VAL A 125 13.90 -7.30 -11.05
C VAL A 125 14.66 -8.28 -10.16
N PRO A 126 16.01 -8.18 -10.05
CA PRO A 126 16.79 -8.98 -9.12
C PRO A 126 16.38 -8.71 -7.68
N VAL A 127 16.20 -9.76 -6.89
CA VAL A 127 15.86 -9.68 -5.47
C VAL A 127 16.77 -10.58 -4.65
N GLY A 128 17.21 -10.08 -3.49
CA GLY A 128 18.01 -10.87 -2.54
C GLY A 128 17.18 -11.93 -1.81
N HIS A 129 17.86 -12.77 -1.05
CA HIS A 129 17.24 -13.85 -0.26
C HIS A 129 17.00 -13.45 1.22
N ASP A 130 17.40 -12.24 1.64
CA ASP A 130 17.16 -11.76 3.00
C ASP A 130 15.70 -11.31 3.15
N ILE A 131 15.15 -11.48 4.34
CA ILE A 131 13.78 -11.02 4.67
C ILE A 131 13.55 -9.53 4.35
N SER A 132 14.60 -8.70 4.43
CA SER A 132 14.55 -7.29 4.09
C SER A 132 14.62 -6.99 2.59
N SER A 133 14.77 -8.02 1.74
CA SER A 133 14.78 -7.85 0.29
C SER A 133 13.38 -7.62 -0.30
N GLN A 134 12.34 -7.88 0.48
CA GLN A 134 10.95 -7.65 0.09
C GLN A 134 10.24 -6.84 1.17
N LEU A 135 9.67 -5.71 0.78
CA LEU A 135 8.93 -4.83 1.68
C LEU A 135 7.49 -4.69 1.22
N PHE A 136 6.65 -4.31 2.15
CA PHE A 136 5.24 -4.02 1.96
C PHE A 136 4.98 -2.56 2.33
N ALA A 137 4.18 -1.88 1.52
CA ALA A 137 3.57 -0.60 1.85
C ALA A 137 2.09 -0.65 1.52
N GLY A 138 1.24 -0.44 2.51
CA GLY A 138 -0.22 -0.43 2.32
C GLY A 138 -0.85 0.76 2.99
N MET A 139 -1.62 1.56 2.26
CA MET A 139 -2.44 2.63 2.79
C MET A 139 -3.91 2.24 2.74
N ARG A 140 -4.60 2.35 3.87
CA ARG A 140 -6.04 2.13 3.97
C ARG A 140 -6.72 3.34 4.59
N PHE A 141 -7.81 3.77 3.98
CA PHE A 141 -8.66 4.81 4.55
C PHE A 141 -9.56 4.24 5.64
N SER A 142 -9.49 4.86 6.82
CA SER A 142 -10.41 4.60 7.93
C SER A 142 -11.33 5.81 8.13
N PRO A 143 -12.67 5.61 8.25
CA PRO A 143 -13.58 6.72 8.54
C PRO A 143 -13.29 7.45 9.85
N ASP A 144 -12.65 6.79 10.82
CA ASP A 144 -12.42 7.34 12.16
C ASP A 144 -11.12 8.15 12.26
N VAL A 145 -10.05 7.67 11.59
CA VAL A 145 -8.70 8.25 11.74
C VAL A 145 -8.09 8.73 10.42
N GLY A 146 -8.82 8.61 9.31
CA GLY A 146 -8.33 8.93 7.98
C GLY A 146 -7.42 7.83 7.42
N PRO A 147 -6.56 8.15 6.42
CA PRO A 147 -5.65 7.19 5.83
C PRO A 147 -4.56 6.78 6.82
N VAL A 148 -4.32 5.48 6.91
CA VAL A 148 -3.25 4.86 7.71
C VAL A 148 -2.32 4.12 6.76
N LEU A 149 -1.04 4.44 6.79
CA LEU A 149 0.02 3.75 6.09
C LEU A 149 0.65 2.69 6.99
N ALA A 150 0.68 1.44 6.54
CA ALA A 150 1.47 0.35 7.09
C ALA A 150 2.69 0.14 6.20
N PHE A 151 3.89 0.11 6.78
CA PHE A 151 5.13 -0.10 6.06
C PHE A 151 6.02 -1.09 6.82
N GLY A 152 6.50 -2.15 6.13
CA GLY A 152 7.26 -3.19 6.81
C GLY A 152 7.80 -4.28 5.89
N PHE A 153 8.09 -5.44 6.47
CA PHE A 153 8.46 -6.62 5.68
C PHE A 153 7.29 -7.04 4.80
N GLY A 154 7.60 -7.43 3.56
CA GLY A 154 6.67 -7.91 2.54
C GLY A 154 6.97 -9.33 2.08
N GLY A 155 6.26 -9.79 1.04
CA GLY A 155 6.37 -11.13 0.50
C GLY A 155 5.47 -12.15 1.22
N LEU A 156 5.49 -13.39 0.74
CA LEU A 156 4.57 -14.46 1.18
C LEU A 156 4.68 -14.83 2.66
N GLU A 157 5.86 -14.69 3.26
CA GLU A 157 6.11 -15.04 4.67
C GLU A 157 5.89 -13.85 5.62
N ALA A 158 5.63 -12.66 5.09
CA ALA A 158 5.58 -11.44 5.88
C ALA A 158 4.46 -11.44 6.92
N GLU A 159 3.29 -11.98 6.59
CA GLU A 159 2.15 -12.05 7.51
C GLU A 159 2.44 -12.97 8.70
N GLU A 160 3.03 -14.14 8.45
CA GLU A 160 3.40 -15.09 9.50
C GLU A 160 4.52 -14.54 10.40
N LEU A 161 5.47 -13.83 9.80
CA LEU A 161 6.56 -13.18 10.53
C LEU A 161 6.08 -11.96 11.31
N ALA A 162 5.19 -11.15 10.72
CA ALA A 162 4.63 -9.98 11.41
C ALA A 162 3.93 -10.35 12.73
N ALA A 163 3.23 -11.49 12.76
CA ALA A 163 2.57 -12.00 13.97
C ALA A 163 3.56 -12.39 15.10
N ARG A 164 4.84 -12.60 14.78
CA ARG A 164 5.90 -12.98 15.75
C ARG A 164 6.73 -11.79 16.22
N PHE A 165 6.65 -10.65 15.54
CA PHE A 165 7.32 -9.43 15.98
C PHE A 165 6.49 -8.70 17.04
N ARG A 166 7.18 -7.96 17.92
CA ARG A 166 6.50 -6.97 18.76
C ARG A 166 5.93 -5.85 17.89
N ASP A 167 4.85 -5.23 18.34
CA ASP A 167 4.21 -4.12 17.65
C ASP A 167 5.22 -3.04 17.21
N GLY A 168 5.11 -2.62 15.97
CA GLY A 168 5.98 -1.61 15.37
C GLY A 168 7.40 -2.08 15.03
N GLN A 169 7.73 -3.37 15.14
CA GLN A 169 9.06 -3.88 14.76
C GLN A 169 9.09 -4.48 13.35
N GLY A 170 8.12 -5.29 12.98
CA GLY A 170 8.00 -5.89 11.64
C GLY A 170 7.20 -5.04 10.67
N VAL A 171 6.18 -4.33 11.18
CA VAL A 171 5.35 -3.38 10.45
C VAL A 171 5.18 -2.13 11.30
N VAL A 172 5.28 -0.95 10.69
CA VAL A 172 5.12 0.35 11.33
C VAL A 172 3.88 1.04 10.75
N LEU A 173 2.93 1.41 11.62
CA LEU A 173 1.76 2.19 11.23
C LEU A 173 2.07 3.68 11.34
N MET A 174 1.69 4.46 10.33
CA MET A 174 1.94 5.90 10.23
C MET A 174 0.69 6.61 9.70
N SER A 175 0.53 7.89 10.05
CA SER A 175 -0.57 8.72 9.54
C SER A 175 -0.02 9.72 8.53
N PRO A 176 -0.26 9.53 7.23
CA PRO A 176 0.26 10.42 6.19
C PRO A 176 -0.38 11.81 6.18
N LEU A 177 -1.53 12.02 6.85
CA LEU A 177 -2.14 13.36 6.99
C LEU A 177 -1.54 14.18 8.14
N VAL A 178 -0.84 13.55 9.09
CA VAL A 178 -0.40 14.21 10.32
C VAL A 178 1.13 14.27 10.42
N MET A 179 1.81 13.32 9.78
CA MET A 179 3.26 13.19 9.85
C MET A 179 3.94 13.70 8.57
N THR A 180 5.05 14.44 8.74
CA THR A 180 5.94 14.75 7.61
C THR A 180 6.78 13.52 7.22
N PRO A 181 7.42 13.49 6.02
CA PRO A 181 8.32 12.40 5.63
C PRO A 181 9.43 12.14 6.67
N GLU A 182 10.01 13.21 7.25
CA GLU A 182 11.06 13.10 8.26
C GLU A 182 10.54 12.50 9.57
N GLN A 183 9.31 12.85 9.97
CA GLN A 183 8.65 12.28 11.15
C GLN A 183 8.34 10.80 10.94
N MET A 184 7.91 10.41 9.73
CA MET A 184 7.69 9.02 9.35
C MET A 184 9.00 8.24 9.39
N LEU A 185 10.07 8.78 8.80
CA LEU A 185 11.39 8.18 8.84
C LEU A 185 11.91 8.05 10.28
N CYS A 186 11.73 9.08 11.13
CA CYS A 186 12.10 9.04 12.54
C CYS A 186 11.37 7.92 13.30
N LYS A 187 10.08 7.71 13.01
CA LYS A 187 9.29 6.62 13.58
C LYS A 187 9.78 5.26 13.04
N PHE A 188 9.99 5.14 11.73
CA PHE A 188 10.44 3.92 11.06
C PHE A 188 11.82 3.47 11.52
N ARG A 189 12.75 4.41 11.80
CA ARG A 189 14.10 4.13 12.34
C ARG A 189 14.10 3.35 13.66
N LYS A 190 13.00 3.34 14.41
CA LYS A 190 12.84 2.57 15.66
C LYS A 190 12.48 1.11 15.43
N SER A 191 12.14 0.72 14.21
CA SER A 191 11.72 -0.63 13.85
C SER A 191 12.90 -1.57 13.56
N PHE A 192 12.65 -2.86 13.66
CA PHE A 192 13.62 -3.87 13.25
C PHE A 192 13.78 -3.90 11.72
N VAL A 193 12.70 -3.61 10.96
CA VAL A 193 12.76 -3.49 9.50
C VAL A 193 13.82 -2.47 9.09
N TYR A 194 13.76 -1.25 9.65
CA TYR A 194 14.76 -0.23 9.35
C TYR A 194 16.17 -0.66 9.71
N ARG A 195 16.36 -1.31 10.87
CA ARG A 195 17.68 -1.78 11.30
C ARG A 195 18.29 -2.77 10.29
N LYS A 196 17.47 -3.63 9.70
CA LYS A 196 17.89 -4.54 8.63
C LYS A 196 18.28 -3.77 7.37
N LEU A 197 17.42 -2.88 6.89
CA LEU A 197 17.66 -2.08 5.68
C LEU A 197 18.87 -1.15 5.80
N ALA A 198 19.08 -0.56 6.97
CA ALA A 198 20.20 0.33 7.27
C ALA A 198 21.52 -0.42 7.58
N GLY A 199 21.53 -1.76 7.57
CA GLY A 199 22.70 -2.56 7.88
C GLY A 199 23.12 -2.53 9.35
N LEU A 200 22.23 -2.17 10.28
CA LEU A 200 22.49 -2.04 11.71
C LEU A 200 22.35 -3.37 12.48
N THR A 201 22.23 -4.49 11.76
CA THR A 201 22.24 -5.85 12.33
C THR A 201 23.61 -6.50 12.10
N ARG A 202 23.95 -7.51 12.93
CA ARG A 202 25.25 -8.19 12.84
C ARG A 202 25.48 -8.74 11.43
N GLY A 203 26.60 -8.34 10.80
CA GLY A 203 26.95 -8.74 9.43
C GLY A 203 26.12 -8.07 8.32
N GLY A 204 25.27 -7.10 8.69
CA GLY A 204 24.45 -6.38 7.71
C GLY A 204 25.23 -5.29 6.96
N ALA A 205 24.84 -5.08 5.71
CA ALA A 205 25.20 -3.90 4.92
C ALA A 205 23.96 -3.04 4.67
N ARG A 206 24.15 -1.74 4.48
CA ARG A 206 23.05 -0.83 4.11
C ARG A 206 22.51 -1.23 2.74
N GLN A 207 21.22 -1.47 2.66
CA GLN A 207 20.52 -1.92 1.45
C GLN A 207 19.77 -0.76 0.75
N VAL A 208 19.27 0.20 1.51
CA VAL A 208 18.47 1.34 1.03
C VAL A 208 18.88 2.61 1.79
N SER A 209 18.93 3.73 1.09
CA SER A 209 19.18 5.03 1.72
C SER A 209 17.92 5.59 2.38
N ASP A 210 18.11 6.58 3.27
CA ASP A 210 16.98 7.25 3.91
C ASP A 210 16.20 8.11 2.90
N GLU A 211 16.88 8.67 1.90
CA GLU A 211 16.30 9.45 0.83
C GLU A 211 15.37 8.59 -0.03
N GLU A 212 15.73 7.33 -0.27
CA GLU A 212 14.88 6.41 -1.03
C GLU A 212 13.62 6.02 -0.24
N LEU A 213 13.73 5.83 1.08
CA LEU A 213 12.57 5.62 1.95
C LEU A 213 11.65 6.85 1.99
N MET A 214 12.24 8.06 2.03
CA MET A 214 11.46 9.30 2.07
C MET A 214 10.64 9.50 0.79
N LYS A 215 11.16 9.17 -0.39
CA LYS A 215 10.38 9.21 -1.65
C LYS A 215 9.11 8.38 -1.58
N VAL A 216 9.19 7.17 -1.01
CA VAL A 216 8.02 6.33 -0.81
C VAL A 216 7.03 6.97 0.16
N PHE A 217 7.51 7.56 1.27
CA PHE A 217 6.64 8.25 2.22
C PHE A 217 5.98 9.49 1.60
N GLU A 218 6.71 10.28 0.82
CA GLU A 218 6.20 11.43 0.07
C GLU A 218 5.09 11.01 -0.89
N PHE A 219 5.28 9.93 -1.64
CA PHE A 219 4.25 9.37 -2.52
C PHE A 219 2.95 9.07 -1.78
N PHE A 220 3.02 8.39 -0.63
CA PHE A 220 1.83 8.05 0.16
C PHE A 220 1.20 9.27 0.83
N ILE A 221 2.01 10.28 1.22
CA ILE A 221 1.51 11.55 1.75
C ILE A 221 0.73 12.29 0.66
N ASP A 222 1.27 12.38 -0.56
CA ASP A 222 0.61 13.04 -1.68
C ASP A 222 -0.72 12.39 -2.02
N LEU A 223 -0.77 11.05 -2.05
CA LEU A 223 -2.03 10.33 -2.22
C LEU A 223 -3.00 10.59 -1.07
N ALA A 224 -2.52 10.53 0.17
CA ALA A 224 -3.37 10.74 1.35
C ALA A 224 -3.95 12.15 1.39
N VAL A 225 -3.14 13.17 1.14
CA VAL A 225 -3.57 14.58 1.16
C VAL A 225 -4.61 14.85 0.09
N ASN A 226 -4.42 14.31 -1.11
CA ASN A 226 -5.27 14.64 -2.26
C ASN A 226 -6.49 13.73 -2.44
N PHE A 227 -6.48 12.51 -1.83
CA PHE A 227 -7.49 11.47 -2.07
C PHE A 227 -8.09 10.88 -0.80
N SER A 228 -8.08 11.60 0.32
CA SER A 228 -8.62 11.14 1.61
C SER A 228 -9.86 11.91 2.06
N ASN A 229 -10.89 11.94 1.23
CA ASN A 229 -12.16 12.60 1.56
C ASN A 229 -12.02 14.11 1.91
N GLN A 230 -11.05 14.77 1.25
CA GLN A 230 -10.91 16.23 1.25
C GLN A 230 -11.46 16.77 -0.07
N PRO A 231 -12.22 17.88 -0.08
CA PRO A 231 -12.73 18.43 -1.34
C PRO A 231 -11.60 18.74 -2.32
N GLY A 232 -11.65 18.21 -3.53
CA GLY A 232 -10.64 18.56 -4.53
C GLY A 232 -10.58 17.65 -5.76
N THR A 233 -10.36 16.36 -5.60
CA THR A 233 -10.16 15.46 -6.74
C THR A 233 -11.44 14.77 -7.20
N GLY A 234 -12.48 14.75 -6.37
CA GLY A 234 -13.71 13.99 -6.58
C GLY A 234 -13.55 12.47 -6.30
N TRP A 235 -12.39 12.04 -5.83
CA TRP A 235 -12.07 10.63 -5.58
C TRP A 235 -11.50 10.38 -4.19
N LEU A 236 -11.87 9.24 -3.60
CA LEU A 236 -11.31 8.70 -2.37
C LEU A 236 -10.55 7.42 -2.67
N VAL A 237 -9.28 7.34 -2.31
CA VAL A 237 -8.51 6.10 -2.30
C VAL A 237 -8.84 5.32 -1.04
N LYS A 238 -9.51 4.18 -1.19
CA LYS A 238 -9.88 3.29 -0.08
C LYS A 238 -8.70 2.46 0.40
N ASP A 239 -8.04 1.84 -0.57
CA ASP A 239 -6.87 1.00 -0.33
C ASP A 239 -5.86 1.26 -1.44
N PHE A 240 -4.58 1.37 -1.08
CA PHE A 240 -3.45 1.37 -2.00
C PHE A 240 -2.36 0.50 -1.39
N GLU A 241 -1.91 -0.50 -2.14
CA GLU A 241 -0.93 -1.46 -1.65
C GLU A 241 0.15 -1.69 -2.71
N VAL A 242 1.39 -1.77 -2.25
CA VAL A 242 2.52 -2.31 -3.00
C VAL A 242 3.08 -3.48 -2.21
N ASN A 243 2.99 -4.69 -2.77
CA ASN A 243 3.44 -5.92 -2.13
C ASN A 243 3.83 -6.99 -3.17
N PRO A 244 5.13 -7.18 -3.37
CA PRO A 244 6.23 -6.53 -2.67
C PRO A 244 6.81 -5.28 -3.36
N PHE A 245 7.50 -4.46 -2.59
CA PHE A 245 8.66 -3.72 -3.08
C PHE A 245 9.87 -4.65 -3.07
N PHE A 246 10.63 -4.72 -4.14
CA PHE A 246 11.94 -5.35 -4.14
C PHE A 246 13.04 -4.34 -3.82
N VAL A 247 13.93 -4.73 -2.90
CA VAL A 247 15.16 -4.00 -2.65
C VAL A 247 16.20 -4.44 -3.67
N SER A 248 16.45 -3.61 -4.65
CA SER A 248 17.38 -3.88 -5.75
C SER A 248 18.27 -2.68 -6.01
N GLU A 249 19.59 -2.87 -5.98
CA GLU A 249 20.61 -1.85 -6.26
C GLU A 249 20.43 -0.54 -5.47
N GLY A 250 20.05 -0.66 -4.20
CA GLY A 250 19.81 0.48 -3.33
C GLY A 250 18.48 1.19 -3.49
N ARG A 251 17.59 0.69 -4.37
CA ARG A 251 16.29 1.26 -4.70
C ARG A 251 15.14 0.37 -4.22
N LEU A 252 13.99 0.99 -3.99
CA LEU A 252 12.72 0.30 -3.73
C LEU A 252 11.92 0.24 -5.03
N VAL A 253 11.87 -0.93 -5.65
CA VAL A 253 11.18 -1.15 -6.93
C VAL A 253 9.82 -1.81 -6.65
N ALA A 254 8.72 -1.16 -7.02
CA ALA A 254 7.37 -1.68 -6.86
C ALA A 254 7.09 -2.73 -7.95
N VAL A 255 6.97 -4.01 -7.58
CA VAL A 255 6.81 -5.10 -8.55
C VAL A 255 5.40 -5.69 -8.60
N ASP A 256 4.56 -5.38 -7.63
CA ASP A 256 3.11 -5.61 -7.70
C ASP A 256 2.41 -4.52 -6.91
N ALA A 257 1.27 -4.04 -7.42
CA ALA A 257 0.50 -2.99 -6.80
C ALA A 257 -1.00 -3.22 -6.99
N PHE A 258 -1.77 -2.76 -6.01
CA PHE A 258 -3.22 -2.78 -6.02
C PHE A 258 -3.77 -1.44 -5.52
N MET A 259 -4.83 -0.93 -6.14
CA MET A 259 -5.55 0.26 -5.66
C MET A 259 -7.05 0.08 -5.84
N ARG A 260 -7.79 0.43 -4.81
CA ARG A 260 -9.25 0.55 -4.84
C ARG A 260 -9.66 1.96 -4.46
N PHE A 261 -10.61 2.50 -5.20
CA PHE A 261 -11.09 3.86 -5.01
C PHE A 261 -12.62 3.92 -5.10
N CYS A 262 -13.18 5.06 -4.69
CA CYS A 262 -14.59 5.38 -4.94
C CYS A 262 -14.74 6.89 -5.17
N PRO A 263 -15.90 7.35 -5.65
CA PRO A 263 -16.22 8.76 -5.62
C PRO A 263 -16.07 9.32 -4.21
N GLU A 264 -15.62 10.57 -4.11
CA GLU A 264 -15.46 11.26 -2.83
C GLU A 264 -16.78 11.23 -2.05
N LEU A 265 -16.70 10.85 -0.79
CA LEU A 265 -17.84 10.88 0.11
C LEU A 265 -17.88 12.28 0.74
N VAL A 266 -18.77 13.13 0.27
CA VAL A 266 -19.01 14.43 0.91
C VAL A 266 -19.71 14.16 2.25
N VAL A 267 -18.93 13.89 3.28
CA VAL A 267 -19.41 13.84 4.67
C VAL A 267 -19.03 15.18 5.29
N GLU A 268 -19.98 16.08 5.40
CA GLU A 268 -19.81 17.26 6.27
C GLU A 268 -19.67 16.77 7.72
N ARG A 269 -18.45 16.46 8.12
CA ARG A 269 -18.13 16.31 9.54
C ARG A 269 -17.94 17.69 10.13
N VAL A 270 -19.00 18.27 10.65
CA VAL A 270 -18.90 19.43 11.53
C VAL A 270 -18.27 18.95 12.83
N CYS A 271 -16.95 18.98 12.90
CA CYS A 271 -16.25 18.79 14.17
C CYS A 271 -16.35 20.11 14.95
N ASP A 272 -17.15 20.12 15.99
CA ASP A 272 -17.20 21.21 16.97
C ASP A 272 -15.89 21.19 17.78
N LEU A 273 -14.91 21.98 17.28
CA LEU A 273 -13.58 22.06 17.89
C LEU A 273 -13.62 22.55 19.34
N GLU A 274 -14.55 23.45 19.67
CA GLU A 274 -14.71 23.97 21.03
C GLU A 274 -15.23 22.89 21.97
N LYS A 275 -16.20 22.11 21.51
CA LYS A 275 -16.73 20.95 22.25
C LYS A 275 -15.68 19.86 22.39
N THR A 276 -14.92 19.58 21.33
CA THR A 276 -13.82 18.62 21.36
C THR A 276 -12.73 19.07 22.34
N HIS A 277 -12.35 20.35 22.32
CA HIS A 277 -11.39 20.91 23.27
C HIS A 277 -11.88 20.76 24.73
N THR A 278 -13.16 21.05 24.97
CA THR A 278 -13.78 20.90 26.30
C THR A 278 -13.77 19.43 26.78
N LEU A 279 -13.99 18.47 25.87
CA LEU A 279 -13.91 17.02 26.18
C LEU A 279 -12.47 16.58 26.49
N LEU A 280 -11.49 17.09 25.79
CA LEU A 280 -10.06 16.75 25.98
C LEU A 280 -9.45 17.46 27.18
N HIS A 281 -9.94 18.67 27.52
CA HIS A 281 -9.47 19.50 28.62
C HIS A 281 -10.63 19.86 29.58
N PRO A 282 -11.25 18.83 30.22
CA PRO A 282 -12.41 19.07 31.09
C PRO A 282 -12.00 19.84 32.35
N LYS A 283 -12.73 20.89 32.69
CA LYS A 283 -12.58 21.61 33.96
C LYS A 283 -13.22 20.88 35.12
N THR A 284 -14.21 20.05 34.84
CA THR A 284 -14.97 19.26 35.83
C THR A 284 -15.24 17.86 35.29
N VAL A 285 -15.19 16.85 36.14
CA VAL A 285 -15.52 15.46 35.80
C VAL A 285 -16.54 14.95 36.83
N ALA A 286 -17.65 14.40 36.36
CA ALA A 286 -18.61 13.71 37.18
C ALA A 286 -18.44 12.20 37.04
N ILE A 287 -18.29 11.48 38.15
CA ILE A 287 -18.19 10.01 38.18
C ILE A 287 -19.44 9.47 38.87
N MET A 288 -20.27 8.79 38.08
CA MET A 288 -21.47 8.11 38.64
C MET A 288 -21.13 6.66 38.99
N GLY A 289 -21.73 6.16 40.09
CA GLY A 289 -21.53 4.79 40.53
C GLY A 289 -20.24 4.55 41.34
N ALA A 290 -19.59 5.60 41.84
CA ALA A 290 -18.50 5.44 42.79
C ALA A 290 -19.08 5.06 44.18
N SER A 291 -18.82 3.83 44.64
CA SER A 291 -19.30 3.34 45.92
C SER A 291 -18.31 3.67 47.05
N SER A 292 -18.84 4.04 48.23
CA SER A 292 -18.05 4.14 49.46
C SER A 292 -17.70 2.78 50.04
N LYS A 293 -18.45 1.73 49.67
CA LYS A 293 -18.27 0.36 50.14
C LYS A 293 -17.50 -0.50 49.14
N GLY A 294 -16.20 -0.61 49.30
CA GLY A 294 -15.35 -1.45 48.46
C GLY A 294 -14.78 -0.78 47.17
N ILE A 295 -13.91 -1.50 46.50
CA ILE A 295 -13.27 -1.05 45.26
C ILE A 295 -14.21 -1.38 44.08
N ASN A 296 -14.53 -0.36 43.28
CA ASN A 296 -15.29 -0.52 42.05
C ASN A 296 -14.66 0.39 40.95
N VAL A 297 -15.17 0.25 39.71
CA VAL A 297 -14.66 1.00 38.55
C VAL A 297 -14.67 2.51 38.78
N GLY A 298 -15.76 3.06 39.35
CA GLY A 298 -15.86 4.50 39.65
C GLY A 298 -14.79 4.97 40.65
N ARG A 299 -14.50 4.18 41.68
CA ARG A 299 -13.38 4.48 42.63
C ARG A 299 -12.01 4.39 41.98
N ILE A 300 -11.81 3.42 41.10
CA ILE A 300 -10.54 3.29 40.37
C ILE A 300 -10.31 4.50 39.46
N ILE A 301 -11.36 4.93 38.73
CA ILE A 301 -11.30 6.13 37.89
C ILE A 301 -11.00 7.35 38.74
N LEU A 302 -11.71 7.55 39.86
CA LEU A 302 -11.47 8.67 40.76
C LEU A 302 -10.03 8.68 41.30
N ALA A 303 -9.54 7.53 41.77
CA ALA A 303 -8.19 7.40 42.27
C ALA A 303 -7.13 7.73 41.20
N ASN A 304 -7.36 7.29 39.96
CA ASN A 304 -6.46 7.58 38.83
C ASN A 304 -6.47 9.08 38.45
N LEU A 305 -7.62 9.74 38.44
CA LEU A 305 -7.71 11.18 38.20
C LEU A 305 -6.95 11.98 39.26
N LEU A 306 -7.15 11.65 40.54
CA LEU A 306 -6.45 12.30 41.66
C LEU A 306 -4.95 12.04 41.58
N LYS A 307 -4.52 10.81 41.29
CA LYS A 307 -3.09 10.47 41.14
C LYS A 307 -2.43 11.22 39.99
N LYS A 308 -3.16 11.55 38.93
CA LYS A 308 -2.68 12.31 37.76
C LYS A 308 -2.77 13.82 37.93
N GLY A 309 -3.20 14.32 39.13
CA GLY A 309 -3.20 15.74 39.44
C GLY A 309 -4.41 16.50 38.91
N PHE A 310 -5.52 15.82 38.62
CA PHE A 310 -6.76 16.53 38.30
C PHE A 310 -7.23 17.31 39.55
N PRO A 311 -7.50 18.64 39.44
CA PRO A 311 -7.81 19.47 40.61
C PRO A 311 -9.10 18.98 41.28
N ASP A 312 -8.98 18.57 42.54
CA ASP A 312 -10.14 18.10 43.34
C ASP A 312 -10.97 19.28 43.86
N ARG A 313 -12.21 19.40 43.36
CA ARG A 313 -13.28 20.07 44.09
C ARG A 313 -14.30 18.98 44.48
N LYS A 314 -14.19 18.51 45.71
CA LYS A 314 -15.21 17.63 46.28
C LYS A 314 -16.52 18.39 46.40
N SER A 315 -17.54 18.02 45.64
CA SER A 315 -18.92 18.13 46.02
C SER A 315 -19.42 16.73 46.29
N VAL A 316 -19.71 16.45 47.55
CA VAL A 316 -20.39 15.25 48.01
C VAL A 316 -21.88 15.38 47.68
#